data_dc3cf247b63d716f521c03b11271ae7d
#
_entry.id   dc3cf247b63d716f521c03b11271ae7d
#
_cell.length_a   1.000
_cell.length_b   1.000
_cell.length_c   1.000
_cell.angle_alpha   90.00
_cell.angle_beta   90.00
_cell.angle_gamma   90.00
#
_symmetry.space_group_name_H-M   'P 1'
#
loop_
_entity.id
_entity.type
_entity.pdbx_description
1 polymer ?
#
loop_
_entity_poly.entity_id
_entity_poly.type
_entity_poly.pdbx_seq_one_letter_code
_entity_poly.pdbx_strand_id
1 'polypeptide(L)'
;MQLDALGNDILRVSRRSFAGCRAMTRPVSHSYVALGFHVGGRVRVEHHGEFELGPGHVHLIPAGDAHRFLAASQAEVWGLGFCRTCLPQERFRDLLAPLDRVRSGAVPYVELPADRQGHVLTLLRELEREHRLSSGAMPVVLESLVGLILAEVVRARPCESSAAVAPSLVGEAMALIEARCLGPLTLSEIARTVRRSPAHVTTAVKAATGRTVVQWIIEGRLAEARRRLLDTDELVDVIAERVGYADPSHFVRMFRRRHGATPAAWREQERSRSRIARML
;
A
#
# COMPACT_ATOMS: atom_id res chain seq x y z
N MET A 1 12.64 13.17 -5.64
CA MET A 1 12.97 11.79 -5.18
C MET A 1 11.73 10.95 -5.41
N GLN A 2 11.74 10.12 -6.44
CA GLN A 2 10.59 9.29 -6.84
C GLN A 2 10.37 8.18 -5.82
N LEU A 3 9.21 8.22 -5.13
CA LEU A 3 8.74 7.17 -4.21
C LEU A 3 7.85 6.14 -4.95
N ASP A 4 8.03 6.01 -6.24
CA ASP A 4 6.98 5.61 -7.18
C ASP A 4 6.80 4.13 -7.45
N ALA A 5 7.41 3.22 -6.74
CA ALA A 5 6.98 1.82 -6.81
C ALA A 5 7.64 1.00 -5.69
N LEU A 6 6.94 0.00 -5.17
CA LEU A 6 7.58 -1.14 -4.51
C LEU A 6 8.49 -1.90 -5.51
N GLY A 7 8.59 -1.46 -6.76
CA GLY A 7 9.27 -2.19 -7.82
C GLY A 7 8.63 -3.55 -8.02
N ASN A 8 9.43 -4.61 -8.00
CA ASN A 8 8.95 -5.99 -7.92
C ASN A 8 8.68 -6.43 -6.46
N ASP A 9 9.02 -5.63 -5.46
CA ASP A 9 8.87 -5.98 -4.06
C ASP A 9 7.41 -5.88 -3.62
N ILE A 10 6.96 -6.87 -2.86
CA ILE A 10 5.64 -6.91 -2.22
C ILE A 10 5.65 -6.08 -0.93
N LEU A 11 6.82 -5.92 -0.35
CA LEU A 11 7.08 -5.28 0.93
C LEU A 11 8.25 -4.31 0.83
N ARG A 12 8.19 -3.23 1.59
CA ARG A 12 9.30 -2.29 1.75
C ARG A 12 9.38 -1.82 3.20
N VAL A 13 10.56 -1.92 3.78
CA VAL A 13 10.87 -1.32 5.09
C VAL A 13 11.91 -0.23 4.89
N SER A 14 11.76 0.90 5.56
CA SER A 14 12.71 2.00 5.49
C SER A 14 12.77 2.75 6.80
N ARG A 15 13.94 3.26 7.16
CA ARG A 15 14.15 4.18 8.26
C ARG A 15 14.62 5.51 7.70
N ARG A 16 14.02 6.60 8.15
CA ARG A 16 14.35 7.95 7.70
C ARG A 16 14.55 8.85 8.90
N SER A 17 15.63 9.63 8.87
CA SER A 17 15.91 10.69 9.82
C SER A 17 15.90 12.03 9.10
N PHE A 18 15.23 13.01 9.68
CA PHE A 18 15.11 14.35 9.16
C PHE A 18 15.67 15.33 10.20
N ALA A 19 16.87 15.83 9.98
CA ALA A 19 17.46 16.89 10.82
C ALA A 19 16.72 18.23 10.67
N GLY A 20 16.12 18.43 9.53
CA GLY A 20 15.20 19.50 9.15
C GLY A 20 14.78 19.22 7.71
N CYS A 21 13.48 19.23 7.45
CA CYS A 21 12.98 18.95 6.10
C CYS A 21 12.32 20.20 5.53
N ARG A 22 12.72 20.56 4.32
CA ARG A 22 11.99 21.55 3.51
C ARG A 22 10.68 20.90 3.06
N ALA A 23 9.57 21.63 3.17
CA ALA A 23 8.25 21.17 2.74
C ALA A 23 8.30 20.56 1.32
N MET A 24 7.60 19.45 1.13
CA MET A 24 7.37 18.92 -0.21
C MET A 24 6.44 19.87 -0.96
N THR A 25 6.84 20.31 -2.15
CA THR A 25 6.07 21.28 -2.93
C THR A 25 4.80 20.68 -3.54
N ARG A 26 4.77 19.36 -3.74
CA ARG A 26 3.63 18.65 -4.33
C ARG A 26 3.28 17.42 -3.50
N PRO A 27 1.97 17.09 -3.36
CA PRO A 27 1.55 15.82 -2.80
C PRO A 27 2.09 14.65 -3.61
N VAL A 28 2.36 13.54 -2.93
CA VAL A 28 2.72 12.25 -3.53
C VAL A 28 1.66 11.22 -3.21
N SER A 29 1.50 10.24 -4.07
CA SER A 29 0.71 9.04 -3.82
C SER A 29 1.49 7.82 -4.28
N HIS A 30 1.14 6.65 -3.79
CA HIS A 30 1.78 5.39 -4.17
C HIS A 30 0.75 4.28 -4.33
N SER A 31 1.10 3.23 -5.10
CA SER A 31 0.22 2.10 -5.41
C SER A 31 0.17 1.02 -4.32
N TYR A 32 0.74 1.28 -3.17
CA TYR A 32 0.80 0.38 -2.03
C TYR A 32 0.32 1.10 -0.77
N VAL A 33 -0.05 0.33 0.24
CA VAL A 33 -0.30 0.86 1.59
C VAL A 33 1.01 1.27 2.22
N ALA A 34 1.05 2.42 2.86
CA ALA A 34 2.20 2.82 3.69
C ALA A 34 1.76 3.15 5.11
N LEU A 35 2.61 2.73 6.06
CA LEU A 35 2.52 3.10 7.46
C LEU A 35 3.79 3.86 7.84
N GLY A 36 3.64 5.00 8.51
CA GLY A 36 4.76 5.80 9.03
C GLY A 36 4.76 5.77 10.56
N PHE A 37 5.69 5.03 11.16
CA PHE A 37 5.84 4.97 12.63
C PHE A 37 6.79 6.06 13.08
N HIS A 38 6.27 7.06 13.79
CA HIS A 38 7.02 8.20 14.29
C HIS A 38 7.66 7.83 15.64
N VAL A 39 8.98 7.85 15.70
CA VAL A 39 9.75 7.44 16.89
C VAL A 39 10.54 8.58 17.53
N GLY A 40 10.75 9.68 16.82
CA GLY A 40 11.45 10.85 17.33
C GLY A 40 11.03 12.13 16.62
N GLY A 41 11.21 13.28 17.27
CA GLY A 41 10.91 14.60 16.73
C GLY A 41 9.45 14.83 16.38
N ARG A 42 9.20 15.78 15.49
CA ARG A 42 7.85 16.13 15.02
C ARG A 42 7.79 16.28 13.51
N VAL A 43 6.68 15.87 12.92
CA VAL A 43 6.41 16.01 11.48
C VAL A 43 5.02 16.61 11.28
N ARG A 44 4.95 17.68 10.51
CA ARG A 44 3.67 18.21 10.04
C ARG A 44 3.39 17.65 8.66
N VAL A 45 2.23 17.03 8.50
CA VAL A 45 1.79 16.36 7.27
C VAL A 45 0.47 16.94 6.80
N GLU A 46 0.26 16.91 5.50
CA GLU A 46 -1.06 17.11 4.87
C GLU A 46 -1.52 15.77 4.29
N HIS A 47 -2.64 15.29 4.80
CA HIS A 47 -3.32 14.07 4.35
C HIS A 47 -4.78 14.11 4.79
N HIS A 48 -5.70 14.47 3.88
CA HIS A 48 -7.11 14.80 4.17
C HIS A 48 -7.29 15.96 5.18
N GLY A 49 -6.26 16.70 5.46
CA GLY A 49 -6.15 17.79 6.45
C GLY A 49 -4.70 17.93 6.87
N GLU A 50 -4.41 18.94 7.69
CA GLU A 50 -3.07 19.13 8.26
C GLU A 50 -3.02 18.56 9.68
N PHE A 51 -1.97 17.78 9.97
CA PHE A 51 -1.74 17.15 11.27
C PHE A 51 -0.29 17.29 11.69
N GLU A 52 -0.06 17.35 13.00
CA GLU A 52 1.27 17.23 13.60
C GLU A 52 1.41 15.83 14.22
N LEU A 53 2.42 15.10 13.79
CA LEU A 53 2.72 13.73 14.22
C LEU A 53 4.04 13.74 15.00
N GLY A 54 4.03 13.08 16.14
CA GLY A 54 5.18 12.92 17.03
C GLY A 54 5.39 11.46 17.44
N PRO A 55 6.32 11.20 18.39
CA PRO A 55 6.61 9.87 18.87
C PRO A 55 5.34 9.12 19.33
N GLY A 56 5.23 7.85 18.91
CA GLY A 56 4.06 7.01 19.19
C GLY A 56 2.94 7.10 18.15
N HIS A 57 2.92 8.13 17.30
CA HIS A 57 1.95 8.19 16.22
C HIS A 57 2.30 7.24 15.07
N VAL A 58 1.28 6.61 14.49
CA VAL A 58 1.39 5.82 13.27
C VAL A 58 0.54 6.47 12.19
N HIS A 59 1.18 7.01 11.15
CA HIS A 59 0.52 7.58 9.99
C HIS A 59 0.05 6.45 9.06
N LEU A 60 -1.23 6.43 8.74
CA LEU A 60 -1.90 5.42 7.93
C LEU A 60 -2.17 5.99 6.54
N ILE A 61 -1.54 5.44 5.52
CA ILE A 61 -1.65 5.95 4.16
C ILE A 61 -2.16 4.83 3.25
N PRO A 62 -3.47 4.79 2.98
CA PRO A 62 -4.03 3.86 2.00
C PRO A 62 -3.42 4.04 0.62
N ALA A 63 -3.39 2.99 -0.19
CA ALA A 63 -2.91 3.08 -1.57
C ALA A 63 -3.72 4.11 -2.36
N GLY A 64 -3.04 4.99 -3.08
CA GLY A 64 -3.64 6.05 -3.86
C GLY A 64 -3.91 7.35 -3.11
N ASP A 65 -3.86 7.37 -1.79
CA ASP A 65 -4.11 8.58 -1.03
C ASP A 65 -2.95 9.57 -1.17
N ALA A 66 -3.31 10.80 -1.56
CA ALA A 66 -2.33 11.88 -1.71
C ALA A 66 -1.96 12.45 -0.34
N HIS A 67 -0.68 12.57 -0.10
CA HIS A 67 -0.14 13.14 1.13
C HIS A 67 1.17 13.88 0.87
N ARG A 68 1.55 14.78 1.77
CA ARG A 68 2.86 15.45 1.72
C ARG A 68 3.37 15.81 3.12
N PHE A 69 4.68 15.86 3.25
CA PHE A 69 5.35 16.42 4.42
C PHE A 69 5.47 17.93 4.28
N LEU A 70 4.94 18.68 5.25
CA LEU A 70 4.98 20.13 5.27
C LEU A 70 6.19 20.67 6.04
N ALA A 71 6.55 20.00 7.15
CA ALA A 71 7.73 20.34 7.95
C ALA A 71 8.17 19.10 8.75
N ALA A 72 9.44 19.05 9.11
CA ALA A 72 9.96 18.07 10.05
C ALA A 72 11.05 18.71 10.90
N SER A 73 11.09 18.36 12.20
CA SER A 73 12.07 18.81 13.16
C SER A 73 12.63 17.60 13.92
N GLN A 74 13.91 17.31 13.67
CA GLN A 74 14.65 16.18 14.29
C GLN A 74 13.85 14.86 14.28
N ALA A 75 13.08 14.65 13.21
CA ALA A 75 12.15 13.55 13.13
C ALA A 75 12.84 12.24 12.72
N GLU A 76 12.44 11.16 13.36
CA GLU A 76 12.78 9.80 12.97
C GLU A 76 11.49 9.02 12.70
N VAL A 77 11.41 8.41 11.50
CA VAL A 77 10.22 7.70 11.04
C VAL A 77 10.62 6.37 10.42
N TRP A 78 10.00 5.29 10.89
CA TRP A 78 10.03 4.01 10.21
C TRP A 78 8.88 3.91 9.23
N GLY A 79 9.19 3.61 7.98
CA GLY A 79 8.21 3.39 6.91
C GLY A 79 8.04 1.90 6.62
N LEU A 80 6.80 1.44 6.65
CA LEU A 80 6.39 0.11 6.19
C LEU A 80 5.45 0.28 4.99
N GLY A 81 5.89 -0.15 3.82
CA GLY A 81 5.07 -0.19 2.60
C GLY A 81 4.76 -1.63 2.20
N PHE A 82 3.52 -1.95 1.85
CA PHE A 82 3.16 -3.29 1.40
C PHE A 82 2.00 -3.29 0.40
N CYS A 83 1.99 -4.31 -0.44
CA CYS A 83 0.90 -4.54 -1.38
C CYS A 83 -0.30 -5.15 -0.64
N ARG A 84 -1.42 -4.41 -0.53
CA ARG A 84 -2.62 -4.89 0.17
C ARG A 84 -3.17 -6.17 -0.44
N THR A 85 -3.27 -6.24 -1.76
CA THR A 85 -3.83 -7.39 -2.47
C THR A 85 -2.92 -8.61 -2.46
N CYS A 86 -1.64 -8.44 -2.13
CA CYS A 86 -0.70 -9.54 -1.98
C CYS A 86 -0.78 -10.24 -0.61
N LEU A 87 -1.49 -9.66 0.36
CA LEU A 87 -1.76 -10.30 1.64
C LEU A 87 -2.97 -11.24 1.53
N PRO A 88 -3.01 -12.35 2.28
CA PRO A 88 -4.17 -13.23 2.36
C PRO A 88 -5.38 -12.48 2.90
N GLN A 89 -6.34 -12.14 2.02
CA GLN A 89 -7.43 -11.21 2.32
C GLN A 89 -8.31 -11.65 3.49
N GLU A 90 -8.59 -12.96 3.62
CA GLU A 90 -9.41 -13.49 4.71
C GLU A 90 -8.75 -13.28 6.08
N ARG A 91 -7.45 -13.52 6.17
CA ARG A 91 -6.68 -13.42 7.42
C ARG A 91 -6.37 -11.97 7.83
N PHE A 92 -6.25 -11.07 6.86
CA PHE A 92 -5.86 -9.68 7.09
C PHE A 92 -7.03 -8.70 7.07
N ARG A 93 -8.26 -9.13 6.81
CA ARG A 93 -9.43 -8.25 6.70
C ARG A 93 -9.55 -7.28 7.87
N ASP A 94 -9.60 -7.82 9.09
CA ASP A 94 -9.81 -7.02 10.29
C ASP A 94 -8.57 -6.17 10.64
N LEU A 95 -7.38 -6.67 10.30
CA LEU A 95 -6.12 -5.96 10.50
C LEU A 95 -5.97 -4.74 9.56
N LEU A 96 -6.65 -4.74 8.43
CA LEU A 96 -6.65 -3.65 7.45
C LEU A 96 -7.79 -2.63 7.69
N ALA A 97 -8.71 -2.90 8.61
CA ALA A 97 -9.84 -2.03 8.93
C ALA A 97 -9.45 -0.58 9.29
N PRO A 98 -8.33 -0.29 9.99
CA PRO A 98 -7.91 1.10 10.21
C PRO A 98 -7.71 1.90 8.91
N LEU A 99 -7.16 1.28 7.87
CA LEU A 99 -6.96 1.92 6.56
C LEU A 99 -8.30 2.19 5.85
N ASP A 100 -9.26 1.28 5.99
CA ASP A 100 -10.60 1.46 5.42
C ASP A 100 -11.35 2.60 6.13
N ARG A 101 -11.15 2.76 7.43
CA ARG A 101 -11.68 3.91 8.19
C ARG A 101 -11.09 5.24 7.70
N VAL A 102 -9.79 5.32 7.42
CA VAL A 102 -9.17 6.52 6.84
C VAL A 102 -9.84 6.90 5.52
N ARG A 103 -10.09 5.93 4.64
CA ARG A 103 -10.82 6.16 3.38
C ARG A 103 -12.25 6.63 3.60
N SER A 104 -12.87 6.18 4.69
CA SER A 104 -14.22 6.60 5.08
C SER A 104 -14.25 7.93 5.82
N GLY A 105 -13.12 8.65 5.91
CA GLY A 105 -13.02 9.97 6.50
C GLY A 105 -12.53 10.00 7.96
N ALA A 106 -12.02 8.89 8.49
CA ALA A 106 -11.32 8.92 9.77
C ALA A 106 -9.97 9.64 9.64
N VAL A 107 -9.47 10.16 10.76
CA VAL A 107 -8.12 10.74 10.79
C VAL A 107 -7.07 9.71 10.36
N PRO A 108 -6.06 10.13 9.57
CA PRO A 108 -5.12 9.22 8.97
C PRO A 108 -3.98 8.79 9.91
N TYR A 109 -4.20 8.76 11.19
CA TYR A 109 -3.20 8.30 12.16
C TYR A 109 -3.84 7.74 13.43
N VAL A 110 -3.08 6.92 14.14
CA VAL A 110 -3.43 6.35 15.45
C VAL A 110 -2.26 6.56 16.40
N GLU A 111 -2.52 6.48 17.72
CA GLU A 111 -1.50 6.58 18.75
C GLU A 111 -1.26 5.21 19.41
N LEU A 112 -0.03 4.73 19.34
CA LEU A 112 0.40 3.50 20.03
C LEU A 112 0.52 3.77 21.53
N PRO A 113 0.00 2.88 22.39
CA PRO A 113 0.27 2.93 23.81
C PRO A 113 1.78 2.95 24.11
N ALA A 114 2.21 3.72 25.10
CA ALA A 114 3.64 3.94 25.38
C ALA A 114 4.40 2.62 25.66
N ASP A 115 3.76 1.68 26.32
CA ASP A 115 4.30 0.34 26.61
C ASP A 115 4.42 -0.55 25.36
N ARG A 116 3.72 -0.23 24.25
CA ARG A 116 3.75 -0.98 23.01
C ARG A 116 4.73 -0.44 21.97
N GLN A 117 5.16 0.82 22.09
CA GLN A 117 6.06 1.46 21.12
C GLN A 117 7.37 0.71 20.94
N GLY A 118 8.00 0.29 22.04
CA GLY A 118 9.24 -0.49 22.01
C GLY A 118 9.06 -1.85 21.34
N HIS A 119 7.94 -2.52 21.58
CA HIS A 119 7.61 -3.79 20.93
C HIS A 119 7.46 -3.64 19.41
N VAL A 120 6.71 -2.61 18.95
CA VAL A 120 6.53 -2.35 17.52
C VAL A 120 7.87 -2.05 16.84
N LEU A 121 8.76 -1.28 17.49
CA LEU A 121 10.10 -1.03 16.95
C LEU A 121 10.94 -2.32 16.83
N THR A 122 10.80 -3.25 17.76
CA THR A 122 11.46 -4.56 17.67
C THR A 122 10.93 -5.35 16.46
N LEU A 123 9.62 -5.39 16.27
CA LEU A 123 9.01 -6.04 15.10
C LEU A 123 9.46 -5.40 13.77
N LEU A 124 9.56 -4.07 13.70
CA LEU A 124 10.02 -3.36 12.50
C LEU A 124 11.48 -3.66 12.17
N ARG A 125 12.38 -3.76 13.19
CA ARG A 125 13.77 -4.13 13.00
C ARG A 125 13.91 -5.57 12.53
N GLU A 126 13.12 -6.48 13.10
CA GLU A 126 13.11 -7.87 12.68
C GLU A 126 12.59 -8.00 11.26
N LEU A 127 11.50 -7.30 10.93
CA LEU A 127 10.96 -7.26 9.58
C LEU A 127 11.98 -6.71 8.57
N GLU A 128 12.74 -5.68 8.92
CA GLU A 128 13.81 -5.14 8.07
C GLU A 128 14.92 -6.17 7.86
N ARG A 129 15.31 -6.88 8.90
CA ARG A 129 16.33 -7.94 8.83
C ARG A 129 15.90 -9.08 7.93
N GLU A 130 14.71 -9.63 8.16
CA GLU A 130 14.13 -10.71 7.36
C GLU A 130 13.91 -10.29 5.90
N HIS A 131 13.45 -9.05 5.68
CA HIS A 131 13.26 -8.53 4.33
C HIS A 131 14.57 -8.43 3.53
N ARG A 132 15.68 -8.08 4.17
CA ARG A 132 17.00 -8.07 3.52
C ARG A 132 17.50 -9.47 3.15
N LEU A 133 17.11 -10.48 3.91
CA LEU A 133 17.47 -11.88 3.67
C LEU A 133 16.56 -12.55 2.64
N SER A 134 15.39 -11.98 2.37
CA SER A 134 14.38 -12.56 1.49
C SER A 134 14.53 -12.05 0.06
N SER A 135 14.44 -12.95 -0.90
CA SER A 135 14.47 -12.64 -2.34
C SER A 135 13.07 -12.67 -2.94
N GLY A 136 12.39 -11.53 -2.95
CA GLY A 136 11.21 -11.29 -3.81
C GLY A 136 9.87 -11.94 -3.45
N ALA A 137 9.84 -13.11 -2.84
CA ALA A 137 8.63 -13.73 -2.29
C ALA A 137 8.36 -13.18 -0.88
N MET A 138 7.10 -13.24 -0.41
CA MET A 138 6.77 -12.92 0.98
C MET A 138 6.74 -14.22 1.81
N PRO A 139 7.85 -14.65 2.42
CA PRO A 139 7.87 -15.83 3.27
C PRO A 139 6.86 -15.68 4.42
N VAL A 140 6.38 -16.78 4.95
CA VAL A 140 5.44 -16.81 6.08
C VAL A 140 5.92 -15.96 7.26
N VAL A 141 7.23 -15.83 7.46
CA VAL A 141 7.83 -15.00 8.51
C VAL A 141 7.53 -13.52 8.28
N LEU A 142 7.73 -12.99 7.05
CA LEU A 142 7.43 -11.59 6.73
C LEU A 142 5.93 -11.31 6.86
N GLU A 143 5.08 -12.20 6.37
CA GLU A 143 3.62 -12.09 6.50
C GLU A 143 3.21 -12.05 7.97
N SER A 144 3.80 -12.93 8.81
CA SER A 144 3.51 -12.98 10.24
C SER A 144 3.93 -11.69 10.95
N LEU A 145 5.13 -11.17 10.65
CA LEU A 145 5.62 -9.90 11.21
C LEU A 145 4.74 -8.72 10.81
N VAL A 146 4.33 -8.65 9.54
CA VAL A 146 3.37 -7.63 9.08
C VAL A 146 2.03 -7.77 9.82
N GLY A 147 1.54 -9.00 9.99
CA GLY A 147 0.32 -9.28 10.76
C GLY A 147 0.41 -8.80 12.21
N LEU A 148 1.54 -9.07 12.90
CA LEU A 148 1.76 -8.61 14.26
C LEU A 148 1.81 -7.08 14.35
N ILE A 149 2.50 -6.41 13.43
CA ILE A 149 2.57 -4.94 13.37
C ILE A 149 1.17 -4.35 13.14
N LEU A 150 0.41 -4.90 12.20
CA LEU A 150 -0.95 -4.44 11.94
C LEU A 150 -1.88 -4.69 13.13
N ALA A 151 -1.70 -5.78 13.87
CA ALA A 151 -2.46 -6.04 15.11
C ALA A 151 -2.21 -4.95 16.16
N GLU A 152 -0.98 -4.44 16.29
CA GLU A 152 -0.69 -3.31 17.18
C GLU A 152 -1.35 -2.02 16.69
N VAL A 153 -1.41 -1.79 15.37
CA VAL A 153 -2.13 -0.65 14.79
C VAL A 153 -3.65 -0.73 15.07
N VAL A 154 -4.23 -1.93 15.01
CA VAL A 154 -5.66 -2.14 15.35
C VAL A 154 -5.94 -1.87 16.83
N ARG A 155 -5.01 -2.25 17.72
CA ARG A 155 -5.10 -2.02 19.18
C ARG A 155 -4.82 -0.58 19.58
N ALA A 156 -4.15 0.18 18.71
CA ALA A 156 -3.83 1.59 18.95
C ALA A 156 -5.10 2.43 19.13
N ARG A 157 -4.98 3.49 19.91
CA ARG A 157 -6.10 4.41 20.13
C ARG A 157 -6.35 5.24 18.87
N PRO A 158 -7.59 5.28 18.36
CA PRO A 158 -7.95 6.26 17.36
C PRO A 158 -7.72 7.66 17.94
N CYS A 159 -7.03 8.52 17.23
CA CYS A 159 -6.95 9.92 17.62
C CYS A 159 -8.28 10.59 17.28
N GLU A 160 -8.94 11.12 18.30
CA GLU A 160 -10.15 11.91 18.12
C GLU A 160 -9.76 13.26 17.52
N SER A 161 -10.00 13.44 16.23
CA SER A 161 -10.01 14.77 15.64
C SER A 161 -11.44 15.28 15.62
N SER A 162 -11.61 16.52 16.00
CA SER A 162 -12.89 17.24 16.03
C SER A 162 -13.57 17.39 14.66
N ALA A 163 -12.93 17.00 13.58
CA ALA A 163 -13.47 17.05 12.23
C ALA A 163 -13.41 15.66 11.58
N ALA A 164 -14.53 14.95 11.60
CA ALA A 164 -14.71 13.83 10.66
C ALA A 164 -14.61 14.41 9.24
N VAL A 165 -13.56 14.05 8.53
CA VAL A 165 -13.42 14.41 7.12
C VAL A 165 -14.43 13.60 6.33
N ALA A 166 -15.32 14.25 5.59
CA ALA A 166 -16.27 13.54 4.75
C ALA A 166 -15.52 12.62 3.75
N PRO A 167 -16.05 11.41 3.46
CA PRO A 167 -15.44 10.52 2.48
C PRO A 167 -15.17 11.27 1.18
N SER A 168 -13.91 11.25 0.72
CA SER A 168 -13.58 11.94 -0.52
C SER A 168 -14.01 11.10 -1.71
N LEU A 169 -14.46 11.75 -2.79
CA LEU A 169 -14.74 11.09 -4.07
C LEU A 169 -13.60 10.13 -4.49
N VAL A 170 -12.38 10.56 -4.29
CA VAL A 170 -11.18 9.76 -4.63
C VAL A 170 -11.08 8.54 -3.71
N GLY A 171 -11.30 8.71 -2.40
CA GLY A 171 -11.30 7.61 -1.44
C GLY A 171 -12.36 6.55 -1.76
N GLU A 172 -13.59 6.97 -2.08
CA GLU A 172 -14.67 6.06 -2.50
C GLU A 172 -14.33 5.31 -3.80
N ALA A 173 -13.81 6.01 -4.80
CA ALA A 173 -13.39 5.40 -6.05
C ALA A 173 -12.26 4.38 -5.86
N MET A 174 -11.27 4.70 -5.03
CA MET A 174 -10.15 3.81 -4.71
C MET A 174 -10.60 2.57 -3.93
N ALA A 175 -11.53 2.72 -2.97
CA ALA A 175 -12.11 1.60 -2.25
C ALA A 175 -12.86 0.63 -3.18
N LEU A 176 -13.62 1.15 -4.14
CA LEU A 176 -14.29 0.34 -5.17
C LEU A 176 -13.29 -0.41 -6.06
N ILE A 177 -12.22 0.26 -6.48
CA ILE A 177 -11.16 -0.37 -7.29
C ILE A 177 -10.53 -1.52 -6.53
N GLU A 178 -10.13 -1.32 -5.29
CA GLU A 178 -9.52 -2.37 -4.48
C GLU A 178 -10.45 -3.57 -4.26
N ALA A 179 -11.72 -3.31 -3.98
CA ALA A 179 -12.70 -4.37 -3.73
C ALA A 179 -13.06 -5.17 -5.00
N ARG A 180 -13.00 -4.57 -6.19
CA ARG A 180 -13.63 -5.13 -7.40
C ARG A 180 -12.75 -5.14 -8.65
N CYS A 181 -11.47 -4.74 -8.59
CA CYS A 181 -10.62 -4.65 -9.79
C CYS A 181 -10.40 -5.97 -10.51
N LEU A 182 -10.54 -7.11 -9.82
CA LEU A 182 -10.39 -8.45 -10.44
C LEU A 182 -11.61 -8.86 -11.28
N GLY A 183 -12.73 -8.19 -11.10
CA GLY A 183 -13.96 -8.42 -11.87
C GLY A 183 -14.13 -7.46 -13.04
N PRO A 184 -15.32 -7.47 -13.68
CA PRO A 184 -15.65 -6.59 -14.81
C PRO A 184 -15.95 -5.16 -14.33
N LEU A 185 -14.97 -4.52 -13.68
CA LEU A 185 -15.10 -3.15 -13.18
C LEU A 185 -14.75 -2.14 -14.27
N THR A 186 -15.66 -1.20 -14.53
CA THR A 186 -15.49 -0.12 -15.51
C THR A 186 -15.50 1.25 -14.84
N LEU A 187 -14.91 2.25 -15.51
CA LEU A 187 -14.99 3.65 -15.08
C LEU A 187 -16.45 4.11 -14.92
N SER A 188 -17.34 3.69 -15.82
CA SER A 188 -18.76 4.06 -15.78
C SER A 188 -19.48 3.51 -14.55
N GLU A 189 -19.14 2.28 -14.12
CA GLU A 189 -19.70 1.70 -12.89
C GLU A 189 -19.20 2.43 -11.65
N ILE A 190 -17.90 2.75 -11.59
CA ILE A 190 -17.34 3.55 -10.49
C ILE A 190 -18.05 4.90 -10.43
N ALA A 191 -18.13 5.62 -11.54
CA ALA A 191 -18.76 6.93 -11.63
C ALA A 191 -20.22 6.90 -11.16
N ARG A 192 -20.97 5.87 -11.56
CA ARG A 192 -22.37 5.65 -11.14
C ARG A 192 -22.45 5.44 -9.63
N THR A 193 -21.56 4.61 -9.06
CA THR A 193 -21.57 4.30 -7.63
C THR A 193 -21.24 5.52 -6.78
N VAL A 194 -20.23 6.31 -7.18
CA VAL A 194 -19.85 7.54 -6.47
C VAL A 194 -20.73 8.75 -6.87
N ARG A 195 -21.78 8.54 -7.68
CA ARG A 195 -22.76 9.55 -8.13
C ARG A 195 -22.12 10.78 -8.78
N ARG A 196 -21.15 10.54 -9.67
CA ARG A 196 -20.45 11.59 -10.45
C ARG A 196 -20.32 11.16 -11.91
N SER A 197 -20.00 12.13 -12.78
CA SER A 197 -19.71 11.81 -14.18
C SER A 197 -18.36 11.09 -14.34
N PRO A 198 -18.19 10.21 -15.34
CA PRO A 198 -16.92 9.54 -15.62
C PRO A 198 -15.75 10.53 -15.82
N ALA A 199 -15.99 11.65 -16.46
CA ALA A 199 -14.99 12.70 -16.67
C ALA A 199 -14.53 13.32 -15.34
N HIS A 200 -15.48 13.61 -14.44
CA HIS A 200 -15.18 14.16 -13.12
C HIS A 200 -14.35 13.17 -12.27
N VAL A 201 -14.75 11.89 -12.23
CA VAL A 201 -14.01 10.85 -11.52
C VAL A 201 -12.60 10.70 -12.08
N THR A 202 -12.45 10.66 -13.42
CA THR A 202 -11.13 10.56 -14.06
C THR A 202 -10.24 11.73 -13.69
N THR A 203 -10.76 12.96 -13.77
CA THR A 203 -10.02 14.17 -13.44
C THR A 203 -9.62 14.20 -11.96
N ALA A 204 -10.56 13.93 -11.05
CA ALA A 204 -10.32 13.94 -9.62
C ALA A 204 -9.29 12.88 -9.19
N VAL A 205 -9.47 11.63 -9.64
CA VAL A 205 -8.53 10.53 -9.33
C VAL A 205 -7.14 10.83 -9.90
N LYS A 206 -7.05 11.31 -11.15
CA LYS A 206 -5.76 11.65 -11.77
C LYS A 206 -5.07 12.82 -11.08
N ALA A 207 -5.82 13.86 -10.71
CA ALA A 207 -5.27 15.01 -10.00
C ALA A 207 -4.72 14.63 -8.61
N ALA A 208 -5.45 13.80 -7.88
CA ALA A 208 -5.08 13.38 -6.53
C ALA A 208 -3.96 12.33 -6.51
N THR A 209 -3.98 11.36 -7.46
CA THR A 209 -3.12 10.18 -7.40
C THR A 209 -2.03 10.15 -8.49
N GLY A 210 -2.06 11.06 -9.44
CA GLY A 210 -1.18 11.05 -10.62
C GLY A 210 -1.53 9.98 -11.66
N ARG A 211 -2.52 9.11 -11.40
CA ARG A 211 -2.91 7.97 -12.25
C ARG A 211 -4.39 7.97 -12.57
N THR A 212 -4.74 7.42 -13.72
CA THR A 212 -6.15 7.26 -14.12
C THR A 212 -6.79 6.07 -13.39
N VAL A 213 -8.13 6.04 -13.34
CA VAL A 213 -8.91 4.90 -12.82
C VAL A 213 -8.51 3.58 -13.49
N VAL A 214 -8.35 3.59 -14.81
CA VAL A 214 -7.95 2.39 -15.57
C VAL A 214 -6.55 1.91 -15.17
N GLN A 215 -5.61 2.84 -14.96
CA GLN A 215 -4.27 2.49 -14.47
C GLN A 215 -4.32 1.86 -13.08
N TRP A 216 -5.19 2.33 -12.18
CA TRP A 216 -5.38 1.74 -10.87
C TRP A 216 -5.98 0.34 -10.93
N ILE A 217 -6.99 0.10 -11.79
CA ILE A 217 -7.55 -1.24 -12.01
C ILE A 217 -6.45 -2.19 -12.52
N ILE A 218 -5.64 -1.75 -13.48
CA ILE A 218 -4.52 -2.55 -14.01
C ILE A 218 -3.51 -2.86 -12.90
N GLU A 219 -3.11 -1.90 -12.08
CA GLU A 219 -2.17 -2.12 -10.97
C GLU A 219 -2.70 -3.16 -9.98
N GLY A 220 -3.97 -3.09 -9.59
CA GLY A 220 -4.59 -4.09 -8.71
C GLY A 220 -4.59 -5.50 -9.32
N ARG A 221 -4.93 -5.62 -10.61
CA ARG A 221 -4.89 -6.90 -11.33
C ARG A 221 -3.48 -7.48 -11.41
N LEU A 222 -2.49 -6.65 -11.73
CA LEU A 222 -1.10 -7.10 -11.82
C LEU A 222 -0.50 -7.44 -10.45
N ALA A 223 -0.93 -6.77 -9.39
CA ALA A 223 -0.54 -7.11 -8.02
C ALA A 223 -1.04 -8.52 -7.62
N GLU A 224 -2.32 -8.82 -7.88
CA GLU A 224 -2.87 -10.16 -7.63
C GLU A 224 -2.22 -11.22 -8.54
N ALA A 225 -1.92 -10.87 -9.79
CA ALA A 225 -1.21 -11.79 -10.70
C ALA A 225 0.16 -12.17 -10.13
N ARG A 226 0.94 -11.21 -9.61
CA ARG A 226 2.23 -11.51 -8.95
C ARG A 226 2.07 -12.46 -7.78
N ARG A 227 1.09 -12.21 -6.92
CA ARG A 227 0.80 -13.10 -5.78
C ARG A 227 0.54 -14.53 -6.26
N ARG A 228 -0.36 -14.72 -7.26
CA ARG A 228 -0.66 -16.07 -7.80
C ARG A 228 0.54 -16.72 -8.45
N LEU A 229 1.35 -15.95 -9.17
CA LEU A 229 2.58 -16.47 -9.79
C LEU A 229 3.57 -17.02 -8.75
N LEU A 230 3.63 -16.41 -7.56
CA LEU A 230 4.51 -16.84 -6.46
C LEU A 230 3.94 -18.00 -5.65
N ASP A 231 2.66 -17.89 -5.30
CA ASP A 231 2.03 -18.75 -4.29
C ASP A 231 1.39 -20.00 -4.89
N THR A 232 1.22 -20.07 -6.22
CA THR A 232 0.54 -21.18 -6.90
C THR A 232 1.29 -21.66 -8.13
N ASP A 233 0.96 -22.87 -8.59
CA ASP A 233 1.43 -23.43 -9.86
C ASP A 233 0.41 -23.26 -11.00
N GLU A 234 -0.57 -22.35 -10.82
CA GLU A 234 -1.58 -22.08 -11.85
C GLU A 234 -0.93 -21.70 -13.19
N LEU A 235 -1.54 -22.16 -14.28
CA LEU A 235 -1.15 -21.75 -15.63
C LEU A 235 -1.34 -20.24 -15.81
N VAL A 236 -0.48 -19.64 -16.62
CA VAL A 236 -0.51 -18.18 -16.86
C VAL A 236 -1.86 -17.73 -17.42
N ASP A 237 -2.47 -18.53 -18.27
CA ASP A 237 -3.78 -18.22 -18.86
C ASP A 237 -4.91 -18.26 -17.81
N VAL A 238 -4.84 -19.22 -16.88
CA VAL A 238 -5.77 -19.30 -15.74
C VAL A 238 -5.59 -18.08 -14.82
N ILE A 239 -4.35 -17.67 -14.57
CA ILE A 239 -4.09 -16.45 -13.78
C ILE A 239 -4.67 -15.23 -14.50
N ALA A 240 -4.47 -15.10 -15.83
CA ALA A 240 -5.01 -13.99 -16.61
C ALA A 240 -6.52 -13.86 -16.43
N GLU A 241 -7.26 -14.95 -16.56
CA GLU A 241 -8.71 -15.00 -16.36
C GLU A 241 -9.10 -14.59 -14.93
N ARG A 242 -8.44 -15.18 -13.91
CA ARG A 242 -8.73 -14.92 -12.50
C ARG A 242 -8.46 -13.48 -12.05
N VAL A 243 -7.54 -12.79 -12.74
CA VAL A 243 -7.25 -11.38 -12.46
C VAL A 243 -8.01 -10.43 -13.40
N GLY A 244 -8.99 -10.95 -14.14
CA GLY A 244 -9.96 -10.15 -14.90
C GLY A 244 -9.53 -9.77 -16.32
N TYR A 245 -8.61 -10.52 -16.94
CA TYR A 245 -8.29 -10.37 -18.36
C TYR A 245 -9.02 -11.43 -19.18
N ALA A 246 -9.84 -10.99 -20.14
CA ALA A 246 -10.50 -11.89 -21.07
C ALA A 246 -9.55 -12.45 -22.16
N ASP A 247 -8.45 -11.72 -22.45
CA ASP A 247 -7.41 -12.15 -23.41
C ASP A 247 -6.10 -12.32 -22.66
N PRO A 248 -5.60 -13.59 -22.53
CA PRO A 248 -4.30 -13.88 -21.92
C PRO A 248 -3.13 -13.18 -22.61
N SER A 249 -3.20 -12.99 -23.93
CA SER A 249 -2.14 -12.27 -24.66
C SER A 249 -2.07 -10.79 -24.25
N HIS A 250 -3.21 -10.17 -24.01
CA HIS A 250 -3.26 -8.80 -23.45
C HIS A 250 -2.65 -8.76 -22.05
N PHE A 251 -2.98 -9.71 -21.19
CA PHE A 251 -2.39 -9.83 -19.86
C PHE A 251 -0.86 -9.93 -19.94
N VAL A 252 -0.32 -10.85 -20.75
CA VAL A 252 1.13 -11.05 -20.91
C VAL A 252 1.82 -9.76 -21.35
N ARG A 253 1.25 -9.03 -22.31
CA ARG A 253 1.79 -7.73 -22.76
C ARG A 253 1.79 -6.69 -21.66
N MET A 254 0.71 -6.57 -20.88
CA MET A 254 0.58 -5.62 -19.80
C MET A 254 1.53 -5.96 -18.66
N PHE A 255 1.64 -7.23 -18.29
CA PHE A 255 2.55 -7.70 -17.26
C PHE A 255 4.01 -7.42 -17.65
N ARG A 256 4.41 -7.79 -18.88
CA ARG A 256 5.77 -7.54 -19.40
C ARG A 256 6.09 -6.04 -19.43
N ARG A 257 5.15 -5.21 -19.87
CA ARG A 257 5.33 -3.74 -19.88
C ARG A 257 5.59 -3.20 -18.48
N ARG A 258 4.98 -3.79 -17.47
CA ARG A 258 5.06 -3.31 -16.08
C ARG A 258 6.26 -3.87 -15.33
N HIS A 259 6.63 -5.14 -15.58
CA HIS A 259 7.63 -5.88 -14.81
C HIS A 259 8.90 -6.22 -15.62
N GLY A 260 8.99 -5.88 -16.88
CA GLY A 260 10.16 -6.13 -17.74
C GLY A 260 10.27 -7.57 -18.26
N ALA A 261 9.52 -8.52 -17.69
CA ALA A 261 9.54 -9.94 -18.06
C ALA A 261 8.12 -10.47 -18.29
N THR A 262 7.98 -11.55 -19.03
CA THR A 262 6.69 -12.26 -19.14
C THR A 262 6.32 -12.91 -17.81
N PRO A 263 5.02 -13.18 -17.52
CA PRO A 263 4.60 -13.80 -16.27
C PRO A 263 5.36 -15.11 -15.96
N ALA A 264 5.55 -15.97 -16.97
CA ALA A 264 6.27 -17.23 -16.80
C ALA A 264 7.75 -17.01 -16.46
N ALA A 265 8.45 -16.15 -17.22
CA ALA A 265 9.85 -15.82 -16.97
C ALA A 265 10.03 -15.13 -15.60
N TRP A 266 9.11 -14.26 -15.23
CA TRP A 266 9.12 -13.59 -13.92
C TRP A 266 8.95 -14.60 -12.76
N ARG A 267 8.01 -15.56 -12.89
CA ARG A 267 7.82 -16.67 -11.93
C ARG A 267 9.11 -17.44 -11.72
N GLU A 268 9.78 -17.83 -12.81
CA GLU A 268 11.01 -18.61 -12.75
C GLU A 268 12.15 -17.82 -12.08
N GLN A 269 12.30 -16.55 -12.42
CA GLN A 269 13.30 -15.66 -11.82
C GLN A 269 13.11 -15.53 -10.31
N GLU A 270 11.88 -15.29 -9.85
CA GLU A 270 11.59 -15.10 -8.43
C GLU A 270 11.73 -16.43 -7.64
N ARG A 271 11.32 -17.55 -8.21
CA ARG A 271 11.53 -18.88 -7.60
C ARG A 271 13.01 -19.26 -7.51
N SER A 272 13.79 -18.93 -8.53
CA SER A 272 15.24 -19.16 -8.51
C SER A 272 15.94 -18.32 -7.47
N ARG A 273 15.57 -17.04 -7.35
CA ARG A 273 16.06 -16.15 -6.26
C ARG A 273 15.75 -16.72 -4.89
N SER A 274 14.52 -17.21 -4.69
CA SER A 274 14.10 -17.81 -3.42
C SER A 274 14.84 -19.11 -3.08
N ARG A 275 15.24 -19.91 -4.09
CA ARG A 275 16.05 -21.11 -3.89
C ARG A 275 17.48 -20.77 -3.45
N ILE A 276 18.11 -19.81 -4.14
CA ILE A 276 19.49 -19.38 -3.81
C ILE A 276 19.56 -18.84 -2.38
N ALA A 277 18.60 -18.02 -1.97
CA ALA A 277 18.55 -17.45 -0.62
C ALA A 277 18.31 -18.50 0.48
N ARG A 278 17.79 -19.68 0.16
CA ARG A 278 17.65 -20.80 1.14
C ARG A 278 18.90 -21.68 1.25
N MET A 279 19.86 -21.51 0.35
CA MET A 279 21.09 -22.32 0.30
C MET A 279 22.28 -21.55 0.93
N LEU A 280 22.12 -20.25 1.20
CA LEU A 280 23.09 -19.37 1.89
C LEU A 280 22.72 -19.19 3.36
#